data_789cae4ec7708e3f52294af83ac13af1
#
_entry.id   789cae4ec7708e3f52294af83ac13af1
#
_cell.length_a   1.000
_cell.length_b   1.000
_cell.length_c   1.000
_cell.angle_alpha   90.00
_cell.angle_beta   90.00
_cell.angle_gamma   90.00
#
_symmetry.space_group_name_H-M   'P 1'
#
loop_
_entity.id
_entity.type
_entity.pdbx_description
1 polymer ?
#
loop_
_entity_poly.entity_id
_entity_poly.type
_entity_poly.pdbx_seq_one_letter_code
_entity_poly.pdbx_strand_id
1 'polypeptide(L)'
;MFVDAITTATRFTFPLIISNKYQDGSISSHLGSFVLLNEEGWIVTAAHIIGETKKHLDHVQEYRNYLHGEGVVINPKWILNHSLWFGADHHFISEFHLLPENDLAIGQIKNFEPSVNQCYPKIIDSRAVRSGRSLCKLGFPFYEIQASFEGNTFHYSPDIFPIPHFPLDGILTRELSGGSAPWGEIKWLETSTPGLRGQSGGPLFDTEGNLWGIQSMTRHLPLGFAPSATKGSSTVDQFINLGWSVHPEVICNFLDKYQVNYQRAEVTV
;
A
#
# COMPACT_ATOMS: atom_id res chain seq x y z
N MET A 1 -19.96 8.26 -12.90
CA MET A 1 -19.11 7.13 -13.37
C MET A 1 -17.66 7.51 -13.12
N PHE A 2 -16.76 6.58 -12.88
CA PHE A 2 -15.39 6.88 -12.39
C PHE A 2 -14.38 7.39 -13.44
N VAL A 3 -14.74 7.63 -14.69
CA VAL A 3 -13.80 7.98 -15.77
C VAL A 3 -12.92 9.18 -15.39
N ASP A 4 -13.53 10.30 -15.01
CA ASP A 4 -12.81 11.53 -14.64
C ASP A 4 -12.07 11.38 -13.30
N ALA A 5 -12.69 10.69 -12.36
CA ALA A 5 -12.07 10.39 -11.06
C ALA A 5 -10.82 9.50 -11.19
N ILE A 6 -10.84 8.48 -12.07
CA ILE A 6 -9.67 7.67 -12.38
C ILE A 6 -8.57 8.53 -13.01
N THR A 7 -8.91 9.37 -13.98
CA THR A 7 -7.95 10.31 -14.61
C THR A 7 -7.30 11.23 -13.56
N THR A 8 -8.07 11.66 -12.58
CA THR A 8 -7.55 12.46 -11.46
C THR A 8 -6.67 11.62 -10.55
N ALA A 9 -7.16 10.44 -10.13
CA ALA A 9 -6.46 9.57 -9.19
C ALA A 9 -5.11 9.04 -9.73
N THR A 10 -4.98 8.84 -11.05
CA THR A 10 -3.71 8.43 -11.67
C THR A 10 -2.59 9.46 -11.49
N ARG A 11 -2.92 10.73 -11.25
CA ARG A 11 -1.92 11.80 -11.09
C ARG A 11 -1.28 11.83 -9.69
N PHE A 12 -1.89 11.17 -8.71
CA PHE A 12 -1.35 11.08 -7.35
C PHE A 12 -1.11 9.64 -6.87
N THR A 13 -1.34 8.64 -7.74
CA THR A 13 -1.11 7.22 -7.44
C THR A 13 0.08 6.71 -8.22
N PHE A 14 1.10 6.23 -7.51
CA PHE A 14 2.34 5.77 -8.10
C PHE A 14 2.69 4.34 -7.69
N PRO A 15 3.37 3.57 -8.56
CA PRO A 15 3.87 2.25 -8.20
C PRO A 15 5.06 2.36 -7.25
N LEU A 16 5.21 1.37 -6.38
CA LEU A 16 6.38 1.18 -5.55
C LEU A 16 6.91 -0.23 -5.78
N ILE A 17 8.09 -0.34 -6.34
CA ILE A 17 8.76 -1.61 -6.59
C ILE A 17 9.61 -1.94 -5.37
N ILE A 18 9.31 -3.09 -4.75
CA ILE A 18 10.02 -3.64 -3.61
C ILE A 18 10.88 -4.79 -4.12
N SER A 19 12.19 -4.68 -4.01
CA SER A 19 13.12 -5.73 -4.41
C SER A 19 14.02 -6.15 -3.25
N ASN A 20 14.13 -7.46 -3.06
CA ASN A 20 14.94 -8.08 -2.01
C ASN A 20 15.90 -9.10 -2.62
N LYS A 21 17.16 -9.07 -2.19
CA LYS A 21 18.10 -10.15 -2.42
C LYS A 21 18.40 -10.83 -1.10
N TYR A 22 18.20 -12.14 -1.10
CA TYR A 22 18.35 -12.97 0.07
C TYR A 22 19.77 -13.54 0.20
N GLN A 23 20.08 -14.06 1.38
CA GLN A 23 21.38 -14.64 1.69
C GLN A 23 21.70 -15.86 0.79
N ASP A 24 20.69 -16.63 0.37
CA ASP A 24 20.83 -17.75 -0.56
C ASP A 24 21.05 -17.31 -2.04
N GLY A 25 21.14 -16.01 -2.30
CA GLY A 25 21.31 -15.42 -3.63
C GLY A 25 20.02 -15.25 -4.41
N SER A 26 18.89 -15.77 -3.93
CA SER A 26 17.59 -15.57 -4.60
C SER A 26 17.16 -14.09 -4.54
N ILE A 27 16.42 -13.67 -5.57
CA ILE A 27 15.86 -12.31 -5.68
C ILE A 27 14.33 -12.43 -5.75
N SER A 28 13.64 -11.55 -5.05
CA SER A 28 12.20 -11.34 -5.22
C SER A 28 11.91 -9.88 -5.48
N SER A 29 10.94 -9.64 -6.34
CA SER A 29 10.41 -8.29 -6.57
C SER A 29 8.88 -8.34 -6.59
N HIS A 30 8.26 -7.30 -6.05
CA HIS A 30 6.81 -7.15 -6.06
C HIS A 30 6.41 -5.68 -6.09
N LEU A 31 5.16 -5.43 -6.42
CA LEU A 31 4.57 -4.10 -6.51
C LEU A 31 3.72 -3.80 -5.29
N GLY A 32 3.86 -2.58 -4.83
CA GLY A 32 2.89 -1.87 -4.03
C GLY A 32 2.48 -0.58 -4.72
N SER A 33 1.71 0.22 -4.01
CA SER A 33 1.29 1.56 -4.44
C SER A 33 1.54 2.57 -3.34
N PHE A 34 1.64 3.83 -3.71
CA PHE A 34 1.55 4.94 -2.75
C PHE A 34 0.73 6.09 -3.34
N VAL A 35 0.24 6.93 -2.46
CA VAL A 35 -0.47 8.16 -2.80
C VAL A 35 0.39 9.35 -2.41
N LEU A 36 0.64 10.23 -3.38
CA LEU A 36 1.33 11.50 -3.16
C LEU A 36 0.33 12.52 -2.61
N LEU A 37 0.62 13.10 -1.44
CA LEU A 37 -0.33 13.92 -0.68
C LEU A 37 -0.22 15.42 -0.95
N ASN A 38 1.00 15.92 -1.18
CA ASN A 38 1.25 17.35 -1.30
C ASN A 38 2.52 17.69 -2.08
N GLU A 39 2.75 18.99 -2.29
CA GLU A 39 3.91 19.53 -3.01
C GLU A 39 5.25 19.39 -2.27
N GLU A 40 5.21 19.07 -0.97
CA GLU A 40 6.41 18.79 -0.17
C GLU A 40 6.92 17.36 -0.38
N GLY A 41 6.24 16.55 -1.20
CA GLY A 41 6.60 15.17 -1.48
C GLY A 41 6.18 14.17 -0.40
N TRP A 42 5.24 14.53 0.49
CA TRP A 42 4.68 13.57 1.42
C TRP A 42 3.84 12.52 0.71
N ILE A 43 4.03 11.29 1.12
CA ILE A 43 3.31 10.13 0.60
C ILE A 43 2.61 9.37 1.72
N VAL A 44 1.56 8.65 1.36
CA VAL A 44 0.92 7.64 2.22
C VAL A 44 0.86 6.30 1.51
N THR A 45 1.09 5.22 2.25
CA THR A 45 1.06 3.84 1.75
C THR A 45 0.67 2.87 2.86
N ALA A 46 0.64 1.56 2.58
CA ALA A 46 0.42 0.52 3.58
C ALA A 46 1.71 0.23 4.37
N ALA A 47 1.59 0.05 5.69
CA ALA A 47 2.76 -0.15 6.55
C ALA A 47 3.51 -1.46 6.25
N HIS A 48 2.82 -2.52 5.82
CA HIS A 48 3.46 -3.79 5.47
C HIS A 48 4.44 -3.66 4.29
N ILE A 49 4.24 -2.68 3.39
CA ILE A 49 5.16 -2.39 2.27
C ILE A 49 6.48 -1.84 2.82
N ILE A 50 6.41 -0.87 3.72
CA ILE A 50 7.59 -0.25 4.35
C ILE A 50 8.22 -1.20 5.39
N GLY A 51 7.42 -2.11 5.95
CA GLY A 51 7.88 -3.14 6.89
C GLY A 51 9.01 -4.01 6.35
N GLU A 52 9.09 -4.22 5.03
CA GLU A 52 10.20 -4.93 4.39
C GLU A 52 11.55 -4.21 4.59
N THR A 53 11.56 -2.87 4.62
CA THR A 53 12.78 -2.09 4.92
C THR A 53 13.25 -2.34 6.35
N LYS A 54 12.34 -2.33 7.32
CA LYS A 54 12.68 -2.65 8.72
C LYS A 54 13.22 -4.07 8.83
N LYS A 55 12.55 -5.02 8.22
CA LYS A 55 12.95 -6.44 8.20
C LYS A 55 14.35 -6.62 7.58
N HIS A 56 14.67 -5.87 6.52
CA HIS A 56 16.02 -5.86 5.95
C HIS A 56 17.06 -5.38 6.98
N LEU A 57 16.79 -4.28 7.68
CA LEU A 57 17.74 -3.75 8.69
C LEU A 57 17.97 -4.76 9.82
N ASP A 58 16.91 -5.41 10.31
CA ASP A 58 16.99 -6.44 11.33
C ASP A 58 17.82 -7.64 10.84
N HIS A 59 17.57 -8.13 9.62
CA HIS A 59 18.32 -9.24 9.01
C HIS A 59 19.79 -8.92 8.76
N VAL A 60 20.12 -7.70 8.35
CA VAL A 60 21.52 -7.28 8.20
C VAL A 60 22.24 -7.28 9.55
N GLN A 61 21.58 -6.88 10.62
CA GLN A 61 22.14 -6.93 11.96
C GLN A 61 22.34 -8.38 12.42
N GLU A 62 21.37 -9.26 12.22
CA GLU A 62 21.50 -10.70 12.52
C GLU A 62 22.65 -11.35 11.73
N TYR A 63 22.79 -11.00 10.44
CA TYR A 63 23.87 -11.49 9.60
C TYR A 63 25.26 -11.02 10.10
N ARG A 64 25.37 -9.79 10.57
CA ARG A 64 26.61 -9.28 11.22
C ARG A 64 26.95 -10.07 12.48
N ASN A 65 25.96 -10.33 13.35
CA ASN A 65 26.13 -11.11 14.56
C ASN A 65 26.60 -12.56 14.24
N TYR A 66 26.04 -13.16 13.19
CA TYR A 66 26.50 -14.44 12.66
C TYR A 66 28.00 -14.41 12.26
N LEU A 67 28.41 -13.38 11.51
CA LEU A 67 29.81 -13.24 11.08
C LEU A 67 30.77 -13.04 12.26
N HIS A 68 30.32 -12.47 13.36
CA HIS A 68 31.11 -12.29 14.59
C HIS A 68 31.09 -13.53 15.50
N GLY A 69 30.43 -14.61 15.11
CA GLY A 69 30.40 -15.86 15.88
C GLY A 69 29.53 -15.80 17.12
N GLU A 70 28.55 -14.95 17.19
CA GLU A 70 27.67 -14.75 18.35
C GLU A 70 26.59 -15.85 18.53
N GLY A 71 26.87 -17.07 18.07
CA GLY A 71 25.96 -18.20 18.23
C GLY A 71 24.68 -18.18 17.38
N VAL A 72 24.59 -17.27 16.45
CA VAL A 72 23.47 -17.17 15.50
C VAL A 72 23.64 -18.18 14.37
N VAL A 73 22.57 -18.88 14.00
CA VAL A 73 22.57 -19.82 12.88
C VAL A 73 22.24 -19.06 11.59
N ILE A 74 22.99 -19.38 10.51
CA ILE A 74 22.74 -18.79 9.19
C ILE A 74 21.32 -19.08 8.70
N ASN A 75 20.63 -18.03 8.24
CA ASN A 75 19.30 -18.14 7.67
C ASN A 75 19.33 -17.74 6.18
N PRO A 76 19.06 -18.67 5.25
CA PRO A 76 19.09 -18.40 3.82
C PRO A 76 18.08 -17.33 3.37
N LYS A 77 17.08 -17.04 4.20
CA LYS A 77 16.03 -16.05 3.92
C LYS A 77 16.30 -14.66 4.53
N TRP A 78 17.47 -14.40 5.07
CA TRP A 78 17.85 -13.03 5.42
C TRP A 78 17.90 -12.15 4.19
N ILE A 79 17.25 -11.00 4.27
CA ILE A 79 17.30 -9.95 3.22
C ILE A 79 18.61 -9.20 3.42
N LEU A 80 19.58 -9.39 2.54
CA LEU A 80 20.88 -8.73 2.62
C LEU A 80 20.94 -7.42 1.80
N ASN A 81 20.15 -7.33 0.73
CA ASN A 81 19.99 -6.11 -0.03
C ASN A 81 18.50 -5.85 -0.27
N HIS A 82 18.12 -4.59 -0.20
CA HIS A 82 16.74 -4.13 -0.29
C HIS A 82 16.65 -2.83 -1.08
N SER A 83 15.60 -2.67 -1.86
CA SER A 83 15.30 -1.44 -2.58
C SER A 83 13.81 -1.16 -2.55
N LEU A 84 13.47 0.11 -2.35
CA LEU A 84 12.17 0.71 -2.64
C LEU A 84 12.37 1.69 -3.79
N TRP A 85 11.84 1.37 -4.97
CA TRP A 85 12.05 2.18 -6.17
C TRP A 85 10.72 2.50 -6.87
N PHE A 86 10.56 3.71 -7.36
CA PHE A 86 9.33 4.20 -8.00
C PHE A 86 9.58 4.87 -9.37
N GLY A 87 10.70 4.54 -10.02
CA GLY A 87 11.03 5.04 -11.36
C GLY A 87 11.88 6.30 -11.39
N ALA A 88 12.42 6.72 -10.24
CA ALA A 88 13.28 7.91 -10.14
C ALA A 88 14.55 7.58 -9.36
N ASP A 89 15.71 7.60 -10.03
CA ASP A 89 16.98 7.11 -9.47
C ASP A 89 17.62 8.06 -8.44
N HIS A 90 17.30 9.35 -8.50
CA HIS A 90 17.86 10.36 -7.59
C HIS A 90 16.92 10.76 -6.45
N HIS A 91 15.77 10.11 -6.37
CA HIS A 91 14.77 10.36 -5.36
C HIS A 91 14.67 9.15 -4.43
N PHE A 92 14.60 9.37 -3.15
CA PHE A 92 14.39 8.32 -2.17
C PHE A 92 13.38 8.77 -1.13
N ILE A 93 12.65 7.81 -0.60
CA ILE A 93 11.67 8.07 0.45
C ILE A 93 12.40 8.02 1.79
N SER A 94 12.21 9.05 2.57
CA SER A 94 12.81 9.21 3.91
C SER A 94 11.73 9.51 4.96
N GLU A 95 12.14 9.60 6.20
CA GLU A 95 11.27 9.99 7.32
C GLU A 95 10.02 9.14 7.43
N PHE A 96 10.17 7.81 7.31
CA PHE A 96 9.05 6.90 7.47
C PHE A 96 8.49 6.91 8.90
N HIS A 97 7.18 7.10 8.98
CA HIS A 97 6.41 6.90 10.19
C HIS A 97 5.41 5.77 9.95
N LEU A 98 5.35 4.83 10.87
CA LEU A 98 4.52 3.62 10.76
C LEU A 98 3.43 3.62 11.81
N LEU A 99 2.24 3.19 11.42
CA LEU A 99 1.10 2.85 12.27
C LEU A 99 0.67 1.41 11.97
N PRO A 100 1.41 0.41 12.50
CA PRO A 100 1.25 -0.99 12.11
C PRO A 100 -0.14 -1.56 12.41
N GLU A 101 -0.79 -1.12 13.47
CA GLU A 101 -2.11 -1.58 13.90
C GLU A 101 -3.20 -1.26 12.86
N ASN A 102 -3.01 -0.17 12.11
CA ASN A 102 -3.89 0.25 11.01
C ASN A 102 -3.28 -0.05 9.63
N ASP A 103 -2.13 -0.71 9.59
CA ASP A 103 -1.39 -0.96 8.35
C ASP A 103 -1.18 0.33 7.52
N LEU A 104 -0.82 1.42 8.17
CA LEU A 104 -0.61 2.74 7.56
C LEU A 104 0.84 3.19 7.72
N ALA A 105 1.38 3.80 6.69
CA ALA A 105 2.69 4.44 6.70
C ALA A 105 2.65 5.76 5.94
N ILE A 106 3.43 6.73 6.41
CA ILE A 106 3.73 7.96 5.68
C ILE A 106 5.23 8.09 5.53
N GLY A 107 5.68 8.80 4.50
CA GLY A 107 7.07 9.11 4.26
C GLY A 107 7.20 10.35 3.38
N GLN A 108 8.41 10.86 3.22
CA GLN A 108 8.68 12.02 2.39
C GLN A 108 9.69 11.69 1.30
N ILE A 109 9.37 12.01 0.06
CA ILE A 109 10.31 11.94 -1.06
C ILE A 109 11.28 13.12 -0.94
N LYS A 110 12.58 12.82 -0.80
CA LYS A 110 13.61 13.86 -0.79
C LYS A 110 13.83 14.40 -2.21
N ASN A 111 14.11 15.70 -2.28
CA ASN A 111 14.30 16.43 -3.53
C ASN A 111 13.11 16.30 -4.50
N PHE A 112 11.91 16.20 -3.95
CA PHE A 112 10.69 16.12 -4.74
C PHE A 112 10.46 17.45 -5.48
N GLU A 113 10.25 17.37 -6.79
CA GLU A 113 9.87 18.48 -7.64
C GLU A 113 8.52 18.17 -8.30
N PRO A 114 7.45 18.92 -7.99
CA PRO A 114 6.16 18.69 -8.60
C PRO A 114 6.18 18.83 -10.12
N SER A 115 5.57 17.90 -10.83
CA SER A 115 5.35 18.08 -12.28
C SER A 115 4.28 19.16 -12.55
N VAL A 116 4.29 19.74 -13.74
CA VAL A 116 3.35 20.82 -14.15
C VAL A 116 1.87 20.40 -14.01
N ASN A 117 1.59 19.11 -14.19
CA ASN A 117 0.23 18.58 -14.12
C ASN A 117 -0.02 17.78 -12.83
N GLN A 118 0.84 17.95 -11.81
CA GLN A 118 0.67 17.27 -10.53
C GLN A 118 -0.61 17.73 -9.85
N CYS A 119 -1.37 16.80 -9.33
CA CYS A 119 -2.48 17.07 -8.44
C CYS A 119 -2.37 16.23 -7.18
N TYR A 120 -3.09 16.60 -6.15
CA TYR A 120 -3.07 15.95 -4.86
C TYR A 120 -4.50 15.64 -4.43
N PRO A 121 -4.73 14.52 -3.72
CA PRO A 121 -6.06 14.13 -3.30
C PRO A 121 -6.60 15.06 -2.21
N LYS A 122 -7.91 15.25 -2.20
CA LYS A 122 -8.63 15.78 -1.06
C LYS A 122 -9.13 14.62 -0.22
N ILE A 123 -8.82 14.60 1.07
CA ILE A 123 -9.28 13.55 1.98
C ILE A 123 -10.68 13.92 2.47
N ILE A 124 -11.63 12.97 2.41
CA ILE A 124 -13.00 13.21 2.86
C ILE A 124 -13.08 13.38 4.39
N ASP A 125 -14.09 14.11 4.81
CA ASP A 125 -14.46 14.13 6.22
C ASP A 125 -15.09 12.79 6.62
N SER A 126 -14.64 12.20 7.73
CA SER A 126 -15.16 10.92 8.22
C SER A 126 -16.67 10.92 8.47
N ARG A 127 -17.26 12.09 8.74
CA ARG A 127 -18.71 12.26 8.90
C ARG A 127 -19.50 12.01 7.60
N ALA A 128 -18.84 12.05 6.44
CA ALA A 128 -19.44 11.75 5.13
C ALA A 128 -19.49 10.23 4.83
N VAL A 129 -18.82 9.40 5.63
CA VAL A 129 -18.80 7.96 5.43
C VAL A 129 -20.21 7.37 5.58
N ARG A 130 -20.68 6.68 4.53
CA ARG A 130 -22.02 6.02 4.47
C ARG A 130 -21.95 4.75 3.65
N SER A 131 -22.47 3.66 4.17
CA SER A 131 -22.61 2.40 3.42
C SER A 131 -23.43 2.59 2.15
N GLY A 132 -23.09 1.83 1.11
CA GLY A 132 -23.70 1.95 -0.21
C GLY A 132 -23.04 2.97 -1.15
N ARG A 133 -22.10 3.77 -0.67
CA ARG A 133 -21.35 4.70 -1.52
C ARG A 133 -20.50 3.93 -2.54
N SER A 134 -20.57 4.32 -3.80
CA SER A 134 -19.70 3.77 -4.85
C SER A 134 -18.29 4.31 -4.68
N LEU A 135 -17.31 3.42 -4.63
CA LEU A 135 -15.89 3.72 -4.44
C LEU A 135 -15.06 2.91 -5.43
N CYS A 136 -13.89 3.44 -5.80
CA CYS A 136 -12.94 2.79 -6.69
C CYS A 136 -11.57 2.71 -6.01
N LYS A 137 -10.88 1.58 -6.20
CA LYS A 137 -9.49 1.35 -5.82
C LYS A 137 -8.60 1.50 -7.04
N LEU A 138 -7.39 2.02 -6.87
CA LEU A 138 -6.40 2.11 -7.93
C LEU A 138 -5.06 1.55 -7.45
N GLY A 139 -4.31 0.95 -8.37
CA GLY A 139 -2.97 0.42 -8.12
C GLY A 139 -2.47 -0.36 -9.33
N PHE A 140 -1.52 -1.27 -9.13
CA PHE A 140 -0.76 -1.92 -10.20
C PHE A 140 -0.76 -3.45 -10.08
N PRO A 141 -1.92 -4.12 -10.01
CA PRO A 141 -1.98 -5.58 -9.95
C PRO A 141 -1.65 -6.22 -11.31
N PHE A 142 -1.39 -7.55 -11.26
CA PHE A 142 -1.16 -8.39 -12.44
C PHE A 142 0.07 -8.00 -13.28
N TYR A 143 1.02 -7.28 -12.69
CA TYR A 143 2.27 -6.94 -13.34
C TYR A 143 3.44 -7.58 -12.58
N GLU A 144 4.23 -8.39 -13.28
CA GLU A 144 5.40 -9.05 -12.71
C GLU A 144 6.65 -8.21 -12.93
N ILE A 145 7.37 -7.97 -11.85
CA ILE A 145 8.64 -7.26 -11.88
C ILE A 145 9.76 -8.29 -11.83
N GLN A 146 10.61 -8.27 -12.83
CA GLN A 146 11.84 -9.04 -12.85
C GLN A 146 13.02 -8.09 -12.60
N ALA A 147 13.80 -8.37 -11.56
CA ALA A 147 15.02 -7.63 -11.25
C ALA A 147 16.22 -8.57 -11.28
N SER A 148 17.36 -8.09 -11.77
CA SER A 148 18.68 -8.65 -11.53
C SER A 148 19.42 -7.84 -10.47
N PHE A 149 20.51 -8.40 -9.93
CA PHE A 149 21.34 -7.71 -8.95
C PHE A 149 22.81 -7.84 -9.31
N GLU A 150 23.39 -6.75 -9.73
CA GLU A 150 24.80 -6.67 -10.15
C GLU A 150 25.44 -5.39 -9.60
N GLY A 151 26.73 -5.41 -9.32
CA GLY A 151 27.44 -4.22 -8.84
C GLY A 151 26.86 -3.59 -7.57
N ASN A 152 26.22 -4.38 -6.71
CA ASN A 152 25.53 -3.95 -5.48
C ASN A 152 24.23 -3.12 -5.71
N THR A 153 23.64 -3.22 -6.90
CA THR A 153 22.44 -2.47 -7.30
C THR A 153 21.42 -3.41 -7.97
N PHE A 154 20.14 -3.14 -7.77
CA PHE A 154 19.08 -3.78 -8.52
C PHE A 154 18.95 -3.12 -9.90
N HIS A 155 18.79 -3.96 -10.93
CA HIS A 155 18.58 -3.54 -12.31
C HIS A 155 17.23 -4.07 -12.79
N TYR A 156 16.51 -3.24 -13.50
CA TYR A 156 15.20 -3.52 -14.05
C TYR A 156 15.24 -3.42 -15.59
N SER A 157 14.28 -4.04 -16.26
CA SER A 157 14.14 -3.85 -17.72
C SER A 157 13.94 -2.35 -18.02
N PRO A 158 14.58 -1.81 -19.08
CA PRO A 158 14.36 -0.42 -19.51
C PRO A 158 12.87 -0.09 -19.81
N ASP A 159 12.09 -1.10 -20.19
CA ASP A 159 10.69 -0.96 -20.59
C ASP A 159 9.71 -1.21 -19.42
N ILE A 160 10.19 -1.18 -18.17
CA ILE A 160 9.33 -1.45 -17.01
C ILE A 160 8.24 -0.37 -16.84
N PHE A 161 8.50 0.86 -17.21
CA PHE A 161 7.54 1.97 -17.15
C PHE A 161 7.03 2.35 -18.55
N PRO A 162 5.75 2.83 -18.65
CA PRO A 162 4.78 2.99 -17.58
C PRO A 162 4.12 1.67 -17.18
N ILE A 163 3.99 1.43 -15.86
CA ILE A 163 3.18 0.31 -15.35
C ILE A 163 1.71 0.70 -15.44
N PRO A 164 0.85 -0.11 -16.09
CA PRO A 164 -0.55 0.26 -16.25
C PRO A 164 -1.32 0.23 -14.94
N HIS A 165 -2.14 1.25 -14.71
CA HIS A 165 -3.07 1.30 -13.60
C HIS A 165 -4.23 0.31 -13.80
N PHE A 166 -4.72 -0.24 -12.71
CA PHE A 166 -5.88 -1.12 -12.70
C PHE A 166 -6.93 -0.59 -11.71
N PRO A 167 -7.99 0.05 -12.21
CA PRO A 167 -9.10 0.47 -11.37
C PRO A 167 -10.03 -0.71 -11.05
N LEU A 168 -10.51 -0.77 -9.82
CA LEU A 168 -11.48 -1.77 -9.35
C LEU A 168 -12.53 -1.10 -8.47
N ASP A 169 -13.75 -0.97 -8.97
CA ASP A 169 -14.84 -0.36 -8.23
C ASP A 169 -15.63 -1.36 -7.37
N GLY A 170 -16.37 -0.80 -6.44
CA GLY A 170 -17.27 -1.51 -5.55
C GLY A 170 -18.06 -0.53 -4.68
N ILE A 171 -18.88 -1.05 -3.78
CA ILE A 171 -19.58 -0.22 -2.80
C ILE A 171 -18.95 -0.36 -1.42
N LEU A 172 -19.01 0.71 -0.63
CA LEU A 172 -18.75 0.64 0.80
C LEU A 172 -19.82 -0.22 1.46
N THR A 173 -19.44 -1.35 2.04
CA THR A 173 -20.36 -2.26 2.72
C THR A 173 -20.59 -1.81 4.16
N ARG A 174 -19.54 -1.50 4.87
CA ARG A 174 -19.59 -1.06 6.29
C ARG A 174 -18.29 -0.42 6.74
N GLU A 175 -18.37 0.30 7.86
CA GLU A 175 -17.25 0.65 8.70
C GLU A 175 -16.98 -0.46 9.71
N LEU A 176 -15.72 -0.67 10.04
CA LEU A 176 -15.29 -1.66 11.01
C LEU A 176 -14.40 -1.00 12.06
N SER A 177 -14.66 -1.31 13.34
CA SER A 177 -13.78 -0.94 14.44
C SER A 177 -13.02 -2.19 14.92
N GLY A 178 -11.72 -2.10 14.98
CA GLY A 178 -10.81 -3.13 15.50
C GLY A 178 -10.43 -2.93 16.97
N GLY A 179 -11.10 -2.01 17.67
CA GLY A 179 -10.77 -1.63 19.03
C GLY A 179 -9.85 -0.42 19.11
N SER A 180 -9.27 -0.17 20.28
CA SER A 180 -8.38 0.96 20.54
C SER A 180 -6.93 0.48 20.60
N ALA A 181 -6.04 1.26 20.00
CA ALA A 181 -4.59 1.13 20.09
C ALA A 181 -4.03 2.38 20.83
N PRO A 182 -2.76 2.37 21.28
CA PRO A 182 -2.14 3.52 21.95
C PRO A 182 -2.23 4.86 21.19
N TRP A 183 -2.44 4.78 19.88
CA TRP A 183 -2.45 5.92 18.97
C TRP A 183 -3.84 6.32 18.49
N GLY A 184 -4.91 5.72 19.02
CA GLY A 184 -6.29 5.96 18.62
C GLY A 184 -7.04 4.67 18.23
N GLU A 185 -8.17 4.86 17.57
CA GLU A 185 -8.99 3.73 17.14
C GLU A 185 -8.46 3.03 15.89
N ILE A 186 -8.56 1.70 15.89
CA ILE A 186 -8.33 0.90 14.68
C ILE A 186 -9.61 0.90 13.88
N LYS A 187 -9.61 1.57 12.73
CA LYS A 187 -10.80 1.71 11.87
C LYS A 187 -10.51 1.35 10.42
N TRP A 188 -11.48 0.67 9.81
CA TRP A 188 -11.41 0.23 8.42
C TRP A 188 -12.69 0.55 7.66
N LEU A 189 -12.55 0.77 6.35
CA LEU A 189 -13.64 0.75 5.39
C LEU A 189 -13.62 -0.58 4.66
N GLU A 190 -14.73 -1.31 4.68
CA GLU A 190 -14.89 -2.55 3.94
C GLU A 190 -15.64 -2.30 2.64
N THR A 191 -15.13 -2.85 1.54
CA THR A 191 -15.72 -2.74 0.20
C THR A 191 -16.12 -4.09 -0.35
N SER A 192 -17.17 -4.13 -1.18
CA SER A 192 -17.73 -5.33 -1.81
C SER A 192 -16.77 -6.04 -2.78
N THR A 193 -15.68 -5.39 -3.17
CA THR A 193 -14.63 -5.95 -4.04
C THR A 193 -13.32 -6.12 -3.28
N PRO A 194 -12.50 -7.14 -3.59
CA PRO A 194 -11.22 -7.37 -2.91
C PRO A 194 -10.21 -6.24 -3.16
N GLY A 195 -9.19 -6.16 -2.34
CA GLY A 195 -7.91 -5.55 -2.71
C GLY A 195 -7.05 -6.58 -3.45
N LEU A 196 -6.34 -6.14 -4.48
CA LEU A 196 -5.47 -7.00 -5.28
C LEU A 196 -4.00 -6.75 -4.89
N ARG A 197 -3.13 -7.76 -5.09
CA ARG A 197 -1.69 -7.55 -4.93
C ARG A 197 -1.22 -6.47 -5.92
N GLY A 198 -0.47 -5.48 -5.42
CA GLY A 198 -0.11 -4.29 -6.17
C GLY A 198 -1.05 -3.10 -5.97
N GLN A 199 -2.22 -3.29 -5.34
CA GLN A 199 -3.09 -2.20 -4.89
C GLN A 199 -2.84 -1.76 -3.43
N SER A 200 -2.10 -2.55 -2.65
CA SER A 200 -1.71 -2.18 -1.28
C SER A 200 -1.01 -0.83 -1.25
N GLY A 201 -1.47 0.09 -0.42
CA GLY A 201 -0.98 1.46 -0.34
C GLY A 201 -1.62 2.42 -1.36
N GLY A 202 -2.39 1.92 -2.32
CA GLY A 202 -3.14 2.73 -3.30
C GLY A 202 -4.42 3.32 -2.71
N PRO A 203 -5.02 4.32 -3.40
CA PRO A 203 -6.20 5.02 -2.93
C PRO A 203 -7.48 4.20 -3.07
N LEU A 204 -8.39 4.37 -2.12
CA LEU A 204 -9.82 4.16 -2.26
C LEU A 204 -10.45 5.55 -2.44
N PHE A 205 -11.18 5.81 -3.52
CA PHE A 205 -11.70 7.15 -3.86
C PHE A 205 -13.11 7.10 -4.43
N ASP A 206 -13.82 8.24 -4.36
CA ASP A 206 -15.17 8.40 -4.88
C ASP A 206 -15.20 8.86 -6.35
N THR A 207 -16.40 9.12 -6.86
CA THR A 207 -16.62 9.59 -8.25
C THR A 207 -16.10 11.01 -8.52
N GLU A 208 -15.71 11.74 -7.50
CA GLU A 208 -15.13 13.09 -7.58
C GLU A 208 -13.59 13.03 -7.44
N GLY A 209 -13.02 11.84 -7.18
CA GLY A 209 -11.58 11.65 -6.97
C GLY A 209 -11.12 11.98 -5.57
N ASN A 210 -12.02 12.18 -4.60
CA ASN A 210 -11.65 12.40 -3.21
C ASN A 210 -11.18 11.10 -2.57
N LEU A 211 -10.16 11.18 -1.74
CA LEU A 211 -9.56 10.05 -1.03
C LEU A 211 -10.44 9.65 0.17
N TRP A 212 -10.92 8.42 0.15
CA TRP A 212 -11.72 7.78 1.21
C TRP A 212 -10.90 6.88 2.12
N GLY A 213 -9.80 6.33 1.60
CA GLY A 213 -8.97 5.41 2.37
C GLY A 213 -7.75 4.95 1.60
N ILE A 214 -6.90 4.18 2.27
CA ILE A 214 -5.73 3.53 1.69
C ILE A 214 -5.94 2.02 1.71
N GLN A 215 -5.87 1.38 0.53
CA GLN A 215 -6.05 -0.06 0.40
C GLN A 215 -4.96 -0.81 1.18
N SER A 216 -5.39 -1.72 2.03
CA SER A 216 -4.52 -2.50 2.89
C SER A 216 -4.61 -4.00 2.57
N MET A 217 -5.73 -4.63 2.85
CA MET A 217 -5.83 -6.09 2.82
C MET A 217 -7.13 -6.60 2.20
N THR A 218 -7.16 -7.90 1.94
CA THR A 218 -8.37 -8.63 1.53
C THR A 218 -8.73 -9.63 2.61
N ARG A 219 -10.01 -9.69 2.94
CA ARG A 219 -10.59 -10.68 3.85
C ARG A 219 -11.36 -11.73 3.08
N HIS A 220 -11.09 -12.98 3.37
CA HIS A 220 -11.82 -14.14 2.85
C HIS A 220 -12.85 -14.53 3.90
N LEU A 221 -14.13 -14.33 3.58
CA LEU A 221 -15.24 -14.68 4.48
C LEU A 221 -16.01 -15.86 3.88
N PRO A 222 -16.19 -16.98 4.66
CA PRO A 222 -16.98 -18.09 4.20
C PRO A 222 -18.45 -17.67 4.03
N LEU A 223 -19.10 -18.14 2.97
CA LEU A 223 -20.51 -17.84 2.71
C LEU A 223 -21.46 -18.52 3.69
N GLY A 224 -20.97 -19.54 4.41
CA GLY A 224 -21.76 -20.25 5.44
C GLY A 224 -22.78 -21.22 4.89
N PHE A 225 -22.80 -21.47 3.57
CA PHE A 225 -23.70 -22.43 2.93
C PHE A 225 -23.03 -23.14 1.74
N ALA A 226 -23.59 -24.31 1.37
CA ALA A 226 -23.19 -25.07 0.18
C ALA A 226 -23.74 -24.44 -1.12
N PRO A 227 -23.13 -24.67 -2.32
CA PRO A 227 -22.23 -25.81 -2.56
C PRO A 227 -20.80 -25.52 -2.19
N SER A 228 -20.11 -26.53 -1.65
CA SER A 228 -18.66 -26.57 -1.54
C SER A 228 -18.06 -27.01 -2.89
N ALA A 229 -16.91 -26.48 -3.26
CA ALA A 229 -16.15 -26.93 -4.42
C ALA A 229 -15.12 -27.95 -3.99
N THR A 230 -15.03 -29.09 -4.71
CA THR A 230 -14.01 -30.12 -4.46
C THR A 230 -12.93 -30.01 -5.51
N LYS A 231 -11.67 -29.85 -5.07
CA LYS A 231 -10.49 -29.88 -5.95
C LYS A 231 -9.56 -30.99 -5.45
N GLY A 232 -9.54 -32.12 -6.18
CA GLY A 232 -8.82 -33.33 -5.75
C GLY A 232 -9.45 -33.92 -4.48
N SER A 233 -8.64 -34.15 -3.43
CA SER A 233 -9.09 -34.64 -2.14
C SER A 233 -9.52 -33.54 -1.14
N SER A 234 -9.42 -32.28 -1.54
CA SER A 234 -9.75 -31.14 -0.68
C SER A 234 -11.10 -30.55 -1.04
N THR A 235 -11.95 -30.37 -0.04
CA THR A 235 -13.20 -29.61 -0.15
C THR A 235 -12.93 -28.18 0.28
N VAL A 236 -13.25 -27.22 -0.58
CA VAL A 236 -13.11 -25.79 -0.31
C VAL A 236 -14.50 -25.19 -0.27
N ASP A 237 -14.88 -24.59 0.85
CA ASP A 237 -16.11 -23.83 0.96
C ASP A 237 -16.04 -22.57 0.10
N GLN A 238 -17.18 -22.19 -0.45
CA GLN A 238 -17.29 -20.91 -1.16
C GLN A 238 -17.09 -19.75 -0.17
N PHE A 239 -16.41 -18.73 -0.65
CA PHE A 239 -16.11 -17.52 0.12
C PHE A 239 -16.29 -16.27 -0.73
N ILE A 240 -16.56 -15.17 -0.07
CA ILE A 240 -16.51 -13.83 -0.64
C ILE A 240 -15.20 -13.14 -0.23
N ASN A 241 -14.62 -12.42 -1.16
CA ASN A 241 -13.44 -11.60 -0.93
C ASN A 241 -13.85 -10.14 -0.79
N LEU A 242 -13.56 -9.55 0.35
CA LEU A 242 -13.86 -8.15 0.66
C LEU A 242 -12.56 -7.37 0.88
N GLY A 243 -12.48 -6.17 0.30
CA GLY A 243 -11.34 -5.29 0.49
C GLY A 243 -11.47 -4.45 1.76
N TRP A 244 -10.39 -4.32 2.52
CA TRP A 244 -10.31 -3.43 3.66
C TRP A 244 -9.30 -2.32 3.38
N SER A 245 -9.76 -1.08 3.57
CA SER A 245 -8.94 0.13 3.44
C SER A 245 -8.91 0.89 4.76
N VAL A 246 -7.79 1.54 5.05
CA VAL A 246 -7.64 2.38 6.25
C VAL A 246 -8.64 3.51 6.21
N HIS A 247 -9.33 3.74 7.31
CA HIS A 247 -10.37 4.76 7.44
C HIS A 247 -9.82 6.18 7.32
N PRO A 248 -10.52 7.15 6.68
CA PRO A 248 -10.02 8.51 6.49
C PRO A 248 -9.71 9.26 7.79
N GLU A 249 -10.46 9.01 8.87
CA GLU A 249 -10.17 9.59 10.18
C GLU A 249 -8.80 9.16 10.71
N VAL A 250 -8.44 7.88 10.55
CA VAL A 250 -7.13 7.36 10.96
C VAL A 250 -6.02 8.03 10.16
N ILE A 251 -6.22 8.18 8.85
CA ILE A 251 -5.26 8.85 7.95
C ILE A 251 -5.06 10.30 8.41
N CYS A 252 -6.15 11.06 8.58
CA CYS A 252 -6.08 12.46 8.99
C CYS A 252 -5.38 12.62 10.36
N ASN A 253 -5.77 11.84 11.37
CA ASN A 253 -5.17 11.90 12.70
C ASN A 253 -3.67 11.58 12.67
N PHE A 254 -3.26 10.65 11.80
CA PHE A 254 -1.86 10.30 11.65
C PHE A 254 -1.06 11.40 10.96
N LEU A 255 -1.62 12.04 9.92
CA LEU A 255 -1.02 13.20 9.24
C LEU A 255 -0.92 14.41 10.18
N ASP A 256 -1.99 14.71 10.92
CA ASP A 256 -2.03 15.81 11.89
C ASP A 256 -0.96 15.63 12.99
N LYS A 257 -0.75 14.39 13.47
CA LYS A 257 0.28 14.07 14.47
C LYS A 257 1.70 14.44 14.00
N TYR A 258 1.99 14.26 12.71
CA TYR A 258 3.30 14.55 12.12
C TYR A 258 3.34 15.91 11.40
N GLN A 259 2.28 16.72 11.54
CA GLN A 259 2.16 18.06 10.98
C GLN A 259 2.32 18.06 9.43
N VAL A 260 1.87 16.99 8.79
CA VAL A 260 1.86 16.87 7.34
C VAL A 260 0.68 17.63 6.76
N ASN A 261 0.94 18.54 5.84
CA ASN A 261 -0.09 19.29 5.14
C ASN A 261 -0.86 18.38 4.17
N TYR A 262 -2.20 18.50 4.15
CA TYR A 262 -3.06 17.80 3.20
C TYR A 262 -4.33 18.60 2.92
N GLN A 263 -4.99 18.30 1.82
CA GLN A 263 -6.24 18.93 1.44
C GLN A 263 -7.44 18.16 2.00
N ARG A 264 -8.46 18.87 2.47
CA ARG A 264 -9.75 18.28 2.87
C ARG A 264 -10.81 18.52 1.80
N ALA A 265 -11.62 17.50 1.53
CA ALA A 265 -12.81 17.68 0.70
C ALA A 265 -13.85 18.53 1.44
N GLU A 266 -14.57 19.37 0.70
CA GLU A 266 -15.69 20.12 1.25
C GLU A 266 -16.80 19.16 1.66
N VAL A 267 -17.38 19.40 2.84
CA VAL A 267 -18.53 18.62 3.31
C VAL A 267 -19.76 19.12 2.55
N THR A 268 -20.15 18.40 1.51
CA THR A 268 -21.48 18.59 0.92
C THR A 268 -22.47 17.87 1.84
N VAL A 269 -23.24 18.65 2.61
CA VAL A 269 -24.32 18.17 3.52
C VAL A 269 -25.52 17.72 2.73
#